data_f11c093d76090deb3b589ee32e7f33b1
#
_entry.id   f11c093d76090deb3b589ee32e7f33b1
#
_cell.length_a   1.000
_cell.length_b   1.000
_cell.length_c   1.000
_cell.angle_alpha   90.00
_cell.angle_beta   90.00
_cell.angle_gamma   90.00
#
_symmetry.space_group_name_H-M   'P 1'
#
loop_
_entity.id
_entity.type
_entity.pdbx_description
1 polymer ?
#
loop_
_entity_poly.entity_id
_entity_poly.type
_entity_poly.pdbx_seq_one_letter_code
_entity_poly.pdbx_strand_id
1 'polypeptide(L)'
;MKKKLTAADMHDPQVIAETPWFSMRKVGIDVAPGERRDFYAIHYPRPAVGIVAIQDEKVLLIRHYRYLIDKVVWAIPSGGVDEEEDPAVAALRELREETGWQAQRVEEIIRFNPSYGSSDQLFITWLATDLRWVGMDAD
;
A
#
# COMPACT_ATOMS: atom_id res chain seq x y z
N MET A 1 17.81 -7.92 30.68
CA MET A 1 16.51 -7.81 29.96
C MET A 1 16.75 -6.95 28.73
N LYS A 2 16.32 -7.40 27.52
CA LYS A 2 16.47 -6.58 26.30
C LYS A 2 15.58 -5.35 26.43
N LYS A 3 16.09 -4.16 26.05
CA LYS A 3 15.35 -2.92 26.02
C LYS A 3 14.16 -3.06 25.06
N LYS A 4 12.97 -2.62 25.48
CA LYS A 4 11.82 -2.48 24.57
C LYS A 4 12.03 -1.19 23.76
N LEU A 5 12.22 -1.33 22.45
CA LEU A 5 12.40 -0.20 21.54
C LEU A 5 11.06 0.49 21.27
N THR A 6 11.11 1.80 21.10
CA THR A 6 9.98 2.68 20.76
C THR A 6 10.40 3.66 19.67
N ALA A 7 9.47 4.43 19.15
CA ALA A 7 9.78 5.49 18.18
C ALA A 7 10.73 6.57 18.75
N ALA A 8 10.74 6.78 20.08
CA ALA A 8 11.66 7.71 20.73
C ALA A 8 13.13 7.27 20.70
N ASP A 9 13.38 6.00 20.35
CA ASP A 9 14.74 5.47 20.22
C ASP A 9 15.30 5.63 18.79
N MET A 10 14.50 6.20 17.88
CA MET A 10 14.91 6.49 16.50
C MET A 10 15.44 7.92 16.38
N HIS A 11 16.58 8.06 15.74
CA HIS A 11 17.28 9.34 15.59
C HIS A 11 17.75 9.56 14.15
N ASP A 12 17.83 10.85 13.80
CA ASP A 12 18.53 11.36 12.62
C ASP A 12 18.20 10.60 11.32
N PRO A 13 16.93 10.55 10.89
CA PRO A 13 16.58 9.94 9.62
C PRO A 13 17.27 10.67 8.47
N GLN A 14 18.08 9.95 7.69
CA GLN A 14 18.79 10.46 6.53
C GLN A 14 18.17 9.83 5.28
N VAL A 15 17.80 10.66 4.30
CA VAL A 15 17.39 10.19 2.98
C VAL A 15 18.63 9.78 2.20
N ILE A 16 18.66 8.52 1.76
CA ILE A 16 19.75 7.95 0.94
C ILE A 16 19.41 8.05 -0.53
N ALA A 17 18.15 7.76 -0.88
CA ALA A 17 17.62 7.84 -2.23
C ALA A 17 16.16 8.23 -2.18
N GLU A 18 15.72 8.97 -3.19
CA GLU A 18 14.35 9.46 -3.31
C GLU A 18 13.79 9.24 -4.71
N THR A 19 12.52 8.90 -4.77
CA THR A 19 11.73 8.74 -5.98
C THR A 19 10.40 9.48 -5.81
N PRO A 20 9.60 9.68 -6.86
CA PRO A 20 8.26 10.26 -6.70
C PRO A 20 7.31 9.45 -5.79
N TRP A 21 7.60 8.17 -5.55
CA TRP A 21 6.70 7.25 -4.84
C TRP A 21 7.17 6.89 -3.43
N PHE A 22 8.49 6.84 -3.18
CA PHE A 22 9.06 6.45 -1.89
C PHE A 22 10.48 7.00 -1.73
N SER A 23 10.96 7.03 -0.48
CA SER A 23 12.35 7.30 -0.17
C SER A 23 12.98 6.14 0.60
N MET A 24 14.26 5.86 0.32
CA MET A 24 15.08 4.99 1.15
C MET A 24 15.72 5.81 2.25
N ARG A 25 15.55 5.43 3.50
CA ARG A 25 16.04 6.13 4.68
C ARG A 25 16.95 5.27 5.53
N LYS A 26 17.97 5.90 6.08
CA LYS A 26 18.82 5.36 7.13
C LYS A 26 18.42 6.03 8.44
N VAL A 27 18.21 5.24 9.50
CA VAL A 27 17.81 5.73 10.82
C VAL A 27 18.71 5.12 11.87
N GLY A 28 19.25 5.94 12.77
CA GLY A 28 19.97 5.45 13.96
C GLY A 28 18.97 4.93 15.01
N ILE A 29 19.21 3.76 15.57
CA ILE A 29 18.37 3.20 16.64
C ILE A 29 19.24 2.93 17.89
N ASP A 30 18.85 3.51 19.03
CA ASP A 30 19.50 3.26 20.32
C ASP A 30 19.01 1.93 20.89
N VAL A 31 19.74 0.85 20.60
CA VAL A 31 19.38 -0.52 21.00
C VAL A 31 19.72 -0.84 22.45
N ALA A 32 20.69 -0.11 23.03
CA ALA A 32 21.07 -0.16 24.43
C ALA A 32 21.75 1.17 24.86
N PRO A 33 21.93 1.44 26.15
CA PRO A 33 22.67 2.61 26.61
C PRO A 33 24.07 2.69 26.00
N GLY A 34 24.31 3.74 25.20
CA GLY A 34 25.57 3.95 24.48
C GLY A 34 25.78 3.08 23.24
N GLU A 35 24.79 2.27 22.84
CA GLU A 35 24.86 1.44 21.63
C GLU A 35 23.79 1.87 20.61
N ARG A 36 24.24 2.43 19.49
CA ARG A 36 23.40 2.82 18.35
C ARG A 36 23.71 1.93 17.15
N ARG A 37 22.66 1.53 16.43
CA ARG A 37 22.76 0.77 15.20
C ARG A 37 22.04 1.49 14.07
N ASP A 38 22.57 1.38 12.86
CA ASP A 38 21.93 1.86 11.65
C ASP A 38 20.84 0.88 11.21
N PHE A 39 19.68 1.41 10.90
CA PHE A 39 18.55 0.71 10.30
C PHE A 39 18.17 1.35 8.98
N TYR A 40 17.84 0.54 7.99
CA TYR A 40 17.47 1.00 6.66
C TYR A 40 16.04 0.62 6.38
N ALA A 41 15.24 1.57 5.91
CA ALA A 41 13.82 1.38 5.64
C ALA A 41 13.38 2.17 4.42
N ILE A 42 12.30 1.69 3.82
CA ILE A 42 11.57 2.42 2.78
C ILE A 42 10.45 3.21 3.44
N HIS A 43 10.38 4.50 3.14
CA HIS A 43 9.32 5.38 3.58
C HIS A 43 8.39 5.71 2.42
N TYR A 44 7.10 5.46 2.60
CA TYR A 44 6.05 5.82 1.68
C TYR A 44 5.27 7.03 2.21
N PRO A 45 5.25 8.16 1.50
CA PRO A 45 4.56 9.37 1.96
C PRO A 45 3.04 9.24 1.97
N ARG A 46 2.50 8.27 1.21
CA ARG A 46 1.07 8.04 1.04
C ARG A 46 0.74 6.55 1.13
N PRO A 47 -0.48 6.20 1.59
CA PRO A 47 -0.91 4.81 1.62
C PRO A 47 -1.14 4.25 0.20
N ALA A 48 -1.26 2.93 0.14
CA ALA A 48 -1.82 2.22 -1.00
C ALA A 48 -3.20 1.66 -0.63
N VAL A 49 -4.03 1.45 -1.64
CA VAL A 49 -5.35 0.84 -1.50
C VAL A 49 -5.47 -0.43 -2.31
N GLY A 50 -6.31 -1.36 -1.85
CA GLY A 50 -6.73 -2.54 -2.59
C GLY A 50 -8.23 -2.73 -2.47
N ILE A 51 -8.87 -3.31 -3.50
CA ILE A 51 -10.31 -3.48 -3.55
C ILE A 51 -10.66 -4.95 -3.72
N VAL A 52 -11.39 -5.49 -2.75
CA VAL A 52 -12.07 -6.77 -2.84
C VAL A 52 -13.47 -6.50 -3.41
N ALA A 53 -13.60 -6.59 -4.72
CA ALA A 53 -14.87 -6.36 -5.41
C ALA A 53 -15.62 -7.68 -5.57
N ILE A 54 -16.84 -7.75 -5.00
CA ILE A 54 -17.64 -8.97 -4.94
C ILE A 54 -18.99 -8.75 -5.60
N GLN A 55 -19.37 -9.67 -6.48
CA GLN A 55 -20.71 -9.78 -7.06
C GLN A 55 -21.04 -11.24 -7.33
N ASP A 56 -22.27 -11.66 -7.05
CA ASP A 56 -22.76 -13.02 -7.31
C ASP A 56 -21.83 -14.12 -6.76
N GLU A 57 -21.36 -13.93 -5.51
CA GLU A 57 -20.42 -14.83 -4.79
C GLU A 57 -19.05 -15.00 -5.49
N LYS A 58 -18.69 -14.08 -6.39
CA LYS A 58 -17.41 -14.06 -7.11
C LYS A 58 -16.61 -12.83 -6.75
N VAL A 59 -15.30 -13.03 -6.64
CA VAL A 59 -14.32 -11.94 -6.45
C VAL A 59 -13.73 -11.56 -7.81
N LEU A 60 -13.72 -10.27 -8.10
CA LEU A 60 -13.04 -9.74 -9.28
C LEU A 60 -11.53 -9.70 -9.04
N LEU A 61 -10.78 -10.34 -9.93
CA LEU A 61 -9.32 -10.34 -9.90
C LEU A 61 -8.78 -9.87 -11.24
N ILE A 62 -7.65 -9.17 -11.19
CA ILE A 62 -6.84 -8.86 -12.36
C ILE A 62 -5.72 -9.88 -12.51
N ARG A 63 -5.33 -10.16 -13.75
CA ARG A 63 -4.21 -11.05 -14.07
C ARG A 63 -3.16 -10.27 -14.82
N HIS A 64 -1.98 -10.13 -14.21
CA HIS A 64 -0.91 -9.37 -14.81
C HIS A 64 0.48 -9.99 -14.57
N TYR A 65 1.43 -9.67 -15.45
CA TYR A 65 2.82 -10.04 -15.31
C TYR A 65 3.55 -9.02 -14.45
N ARG A 66 4.21 -9.51 -13.39
CA ARG A 66 5.04 -8.70 -12.48
C ARG A 66 6.52 -8.96 -12.79
N TYR A 67 7.14 -8.06 -13.54
CA TYR A 67 8.53 -8.18 -14.00
C TYR A 67 9.56 -8.30 -12.87
N LEU A 68 9.35 -7.65 -11.72
CA LEU A 68 10.27 -7.72 -10.58
C LEU A 68 10.39 -9.12 -9.97
N ILE A 69 9.37 -9.95 -10.10
CA ILE A 69 9.37 -11.33 -9.59
C ILE A 69 9.29 -12.37 -10.71
N ASP A 70 9.28 -11.91 -11.97
CA ASP A 70 9.20 -12.75 -13.19
C ASP A 70 8.03 -13.75 -13.14
N LYS A 71 6.83 -13.25 -12.79
CA LYS A 71 5.64 -14.10 -12.65
C LYS A 71 4.36 -13.41 -13.12
N VAL A 72 3.47 -14.22 -13.68
CA VAL A 72 2.07 -13.85 -13.81
C VAL A 72 1.36 -14.11 -12.49
N VAL A 73 0.67 -13.10 -11.98
CA VAL A 73 -0.06 -13.17 -10.71
C VAL A 73 -1.52 -12.79 -10.90
N TRP A 74 -2.37 -13.33 -10.03
CA TRP A 74 -3.73 -12.87 -9.83
C TRP A 74 -3.74 -11.98 -8.60
N ALA A 75 -4.37 -10.84 -8.69
CA ALA A 75 -4.43 -9.86 -7.61
C ALA A 75 -5.80 -9.16 -7.60
N ILE A 76 -6.16 -8.60 -6.46
CA ILE A 76 -7.23 -7.60 -6.41
C ILE A 76 -6.74 -6.32 -7.09
N PRO A 77 -7.62 -5.50 -7.68
CA PRO A 77 -7.27 -4.16 -8.14
C PRO A 77 -6.65 -3.35 -7.01
N SER A 78 -5.57 -2.62 -7.30
CA SER A 78 -4.83 -1.91 -6.25
C SER A 78 -3.88 -0.86 -6.82
N GLY A 79 -3.72 0.24 -6.09
CA GLY A 79 -2.77 1.29 -6.46
C GLY A 79 -2.48 2.27 -5.34
N GLY A 80 -1.79 3.34 -5.68
CA GLY A 80 -1.45 4.41 -4.75
C GLY A 80 -2.60 5.39 -4.53
N VAL A 81 -2.63 6.01 -3.36
CA VAL A 81 -3.49 7.17 -3.09
C VAL A 81 -2.74 8.41 -3.56
N ASP A 82 -3.38 9.25 -4.36
CA ASP A 82 -2.80 10.50 -4.84
C ASP A 82 -2.74 11.57 -3.74
N GLU A 83 -2.04 12.66 -4.02
CA GLU A 83 -1.96 13.78 -3.09
C GLU A 83 -3.36 14.39 -2.88
N GLU A 84 -3.74 14.58 -1.62
CA GLU A 84 -5.06 15.09 -1.19
C GLU A 84 -6.27 14.21 -1.60
N GLU A 85 -6.04 13.02 -2.15
CA GLU A 85 -7.10 12.07 -2.49
C GLU A 85 -7.60 11.32 -1.24
N ASP A 86 -8.93 11.17 -1.11
CA ASP A 86 -9.51 10.28 -0.10
C ASP A 86 -9.25 8.80 -0.46
N PRO A 87 -8.80 7.96 0.47
CA PRO A 87 -8.49 6.55 0.18
C PRO A 87 -9.68 5.74 -0.38
N ALA A 88 -10.93 6.06 -0.02
CA ALA A 88 -12.10 5.40 -0.60
C ALA A 88 -12.30 5.82 -2.07
N VAL A 89 -12.01 7.08 -2.39
CA VAL A 89 -12.06 7.59 -3.77
C VAL A 89 -10.96 6.93 -4.60
N ALA A 90 -9.73 6.86 -4.07
CA ALA A 90 -8.63 6.14 -4.72
C ALA A 90 -9.00 4.68 -5.02
N ALA A 91 -9.60 3.99 -4.05
CA ALA A 91 -10.05 2.61 -4.21
C ALA A 91 -11.05 2.44 -5.38
N LEU A 92 -12.04 3.32 -5.47
CA LEU A 92 -13.02 3.30 -6.56
C LEU A 92 -12.40 3.67 -7.92
N ARG A 93 -11.45 4.60 -7.95
CA ARG A 93 -10.70 4.97 -9.14
C ARG A 93 -9.88 3.78 -9.67
N GLU A 94 -9.08 3.13 -8.82
CA GLU A 94 -8.28 1.96 -9.19
C GLU A 94 -9.15 0.79 -9.68
N LEU A 95 -10.30 0.54 -9.03
CA LEU A 95 -11.25 -0.47 -9.51
C LEU A 95 -11.68 -0.18 -10.94
N ARG A 96 -12.03 1.07 -11.23
CA ARG A 96 -12.49 1.46 -12.58
C ARG A 96 -11.36 1.38 -13.60
N GLU A 97 -10.20 1.96 -13.30
CA GLU A 97 -9.05 2.05 -14.21
C GLU A 97 -8.53 0.65 -14.58
N GLU A 98 -8.38 -0.24 -13.61
CA GLU A 98 -7.82 -1.57 -13.83
C GLU A 98 -8.83 -2.60 -14.39
N THR A 99 -10.14 -2.37 -14.25
CA THR A 99 -11.14 -3.39 -14.55
C THR A 99 -12.34 -2.93 -15.40
N GLY A 100 -12.59 -1.64 -15.50
CA GLY A 100 -13.80 -1.10 -16.14
C GLY A 100 -15.08 -1.28 -15.32
N TRP A 101 -14.97 -1.69 -14.04
CA TRP A 101 -16.11 -1.81 -13.13
C TRP A 101 -16.19 -0.63 -12.18
N GLN A 102 -17.40 -0.24 -11.83
CA GLN A 102 -17.74 0.71 -10.77
C GLN A 102 -18.55 0.01 -9.68
N ALA A 103 -18.36 0.44 -8.44
CA ALA A 103 -19.15 -0.02 -7.31
C ALA A 103 -20.02 1.12 -6.77
N GLN A 104 -21.22 0.77 -6.28
CA GLN A 104 -22.10 1.73 -5.59
C GLN A 104 -21.86 1.78 -4.09
N ARG A 105 -21.29 0.72 -3.52
CA ARG A 105 -20.93 0.63 -2.11
C ARG A 105 -19.49 0.27 -1.94
N VAL A 106 -18.83 0.97 -1.04
CA VAL A 106 -17.46 0.70 -0.64
C VAL A 106 -17.34 0.89 0.87
N GLU A 107 -16.69 -0.06 1.55
CA GLU A 107 -16.43 0.02 2.99
C GLU A 107 -15.01 -0.46 3.30
N GLU A 108 -14.35 0.19 4.25
CA GLU A 108 -13.03 -0.24 4.71
C GLU A 108 -13.16 -1.53 5.52
N ILE A 109 -12.37 -2.56 5.18
CA ILE A 109 -12.38 -3.83 5.90
C ILE A 109 -11.13 -4.07 6.72
N ILE A 110 -9.96 -3.58 6.27
CA ILE A 110 -8.72 -3.72 7.02
C ILE A 110 -7.67 -2.71 6.55
N ARG A 111 -6.86 -2.26 7.49
CA ARG A 111 -5.60 -1.54 7.20
C ARG A 111 -4.43 -2.21 7.89
N PHE A 112 -3.30 -2.32 7.21
CA PHE A 112 -2.12 -3.01 7.71
C PHE A 112 -0.85 -2.52 7.01
N ASN A 113 0.29 -2.87 7.59
CA ASN A 113 1.59 -2.60 7.01
C ASN A 113 2.16 -3.91 6.41
N PRO A 114 2.13 -4.12 5.08
CA PRO A 114 2.50 -5.39 4.45
C PRO A 114 3.97 -5.77 4.67
N SER A 115 4.83 -4.79 4.90
CA SER A 115 6.28 -4.99 5.05
C SER A 115 6.84 -4.24 6.25
N TYR A 116 6.15 -4.29 7.40
CA TYR A 116 6.50 -3.54 8.62
C TYR A 116 7.93 -3.74 9.13
N GLY A 117 8.63 -4.77 8.68
CA GLY A 117 10.04 -5.01 9.01
C GLY A 117 11.04 -4.21 8.16
N SER A 118 10.59 -3.61 7.06
CA SER A 118 11.46 -2.91 6.11
C SER A 118 10.84 -1.65 5.51
N SER A 119 9.55 -1.42 5.72
CA SER A 119 8.86 -0.22 5.25
C SER A 119 7.74 0.20 6.20
N ASP A 120 7.35 1.45 6.11
CA ASP A 120 6.21 2.03 6.82
C ASP A 120 4.95 2.12 5.94
N GLN A 121 4.95 1.49 4.76
CA GLN A 121 3.80 1.51 3.86
C GLN A 121 2.52 1.08 4.60
N LEU A 122 1.52 1.94 4.56
CA LEU A 122 0.17 1.60 4.97
C LEU A 122 -0.62 1.10 3.75
N PHE A 123 -1.27 -0.05 3.90
CA PHE A 123 -2.18 -0.60 2.90
C PHE A 123 -3.59 -0.66 3.47
N ILE A 124 -4.56 -0.10 2.75
CA ILE A 124 -5.96 -0.05 3.16
C ILE A 124 -6.77 -0.87 2.18
N THR A 125 -7.46 -1.89 2.67
CA THR A 125 -8.29 -2.76 1.82
C THR A 125 -9.76 -2.42 2.01
N TRP A 126 -10.45 -2.31 0.88
CA TRP A 126 -11.86 -1.95 0.79
C TRP A 126 -12.67 -3.10 0.21
N LEU A 127 -13.88 -3.31 0.73
CA LEU A 127 -14.89 -4.16 0.13
C LEU A 127 -15.78 -3.32 -0.79
N ALA A 128 -15.93 -3.75 -2.04
CA ALA A 128 -16.79 -3.12 -3.02
C ALA A 128 -17.90 -4.07 -3.45
N THR A 129 -19.14 -3.59 -3.44
CA THR A 129 -20.35 -4.33 -3.83
C THR A 129 -21.26 -3.50 -4.73
N ASP A 130 -22.31 -4.13 -5.26
CA ASP A 130 -23.22 -3.52 -6.22
C ASP A 130 -22.46 -3.01 -7.46
N LEU A 131 -21.74 -3.94 -8.09
CA LEU A 131 -20.85 -3.65 -9.21
C LEU A 131 -21.64 -3.43 -10.50
N ARG A 132 -21.19 -2.46 -11.30
CA ARG A 132 -21.69 -2.21 -12.65
C ARG A 132 -20.50 -2.06 -13.60
N TRP A 133 -20.50 -2.82 -14.68
CA TRP A 133 -19.50 -2.64 -15.71
C TRP A 133 -19.81 -1.41 -16.55
N VAL A 134 -18.85 -0.53 -16.74
CA VAL A 134 -18.97 0.74 -17.48
C VAL A 134 -18.01 0.83 -18.65
N GLY A 135 -17.16 -0.19 -18.84
CA GLY A 135 -16.13 -0.22 -19.87
C GLY A 135 -14.78 0.28 -19.37
N MET A 136 -13.73 -0.18 -20.03
CA MET A 136 -12.39 0.36 -19.87
C MET A 136 -12.31 1.70 -20.58
N ASP A 137 -11.62 2.68 -19.98
CA ASP A 137 -11.28 3.89 -20.72
C ASP A 137 -10.36 3.49 -21.89
N ALA A 138 -10.60 4.01 -23.08
CA ALA A 138 -9.71 3.76 -24.22
C ALA A 138 -8.39 4.52 -23.95
N ASP A 139 -7.27 3.80 -23.95
CA ASP A 139 -5.93 4.37 -24.00
C ASP A 139 -5.68 5.10 -25.32
#